data_ad49c7624e7a72d66c8be91499d38e69
#
_entry.id   ad49c7624e7a72d66c8be91499d38e69
#
_cell.length_a   1.000
_cell.length_b   1.000
_cell.length_c   1.000
_cell.angle_alpha   90.00
_cell.angle_beta   90.00
_cell.angle_gamma   90.00
#
_symmetry.space_group_name_H-M   'P 1'
#
loop_
_entity.id
_entity.type
_entity.pdbx_description
1 polymer ?
#
loop_
_entity_poly.entity_id
_entity_poly.type
_entity_poly.pdbx_seq_one_letter_code
_entity_poly.pdbx_strand_id
1 'polypeptide(L)'
;MLKKPKKNGYYRLINQKTGKVKIVKHYKNGIVHGKLLYYWDNGQVHLIGQYEQMRRVGIWKTYDSTGNLILEENYNTHDPKETNQLFLLPI
;
A
#
# COMPACT_ATOMS: atom_id res chain seq x y z
N MET A 1 7.94 14.74 30.68
CA MET A 1 6.90 14.54 29.68
C MET A 1 6.99 13.15 29.07
N LEU A 2 5.87 12.50 28.96
CA LEU A 2 5.82 11.15 28.46
C LEU A 2 5.69 11.17 26.93
N LYS A 3 6.52 10.38 26.27
CA LYS A 3 6.42 10.19 24.84
C LYS A 3 5.52 8.99 24.57
N LYS A 4 4.69 9.11 23.54
CA LYS A 4 3.92 7.96 23.10
C LYS A 4 4.85 6.94 22.47
N PRO A 5 4.64 5.65 22.72
CA PRO A 5 5.43 4.63 22.01
C PRO A 5 5.18 4.75 20.51
N LYS A 6 6.21 4.50 19.75
CA LYS A 6 6.10 4.48 18.29
C LYS A 6 5.47 3.17 17.85
N LYS A 7 4.67 3.24 16.78
CA LYS A 7 4.05 2.04 16.23
C LYS A 7 5.08 1.12 15.61
N ASN A 8 4.90 -0.15 15.86
CA ASN A 8 5.70 -1.21 15.23
C ASN A 8 4.77 -2.36 14.89
N GLY A 9 5.01 -2.99 13.72
CA GLY A 9 4.25 -4.15 13.33
C GLY A 9 3.06 -3.79 12.46
N TYR A 10 2.15 -4.74 12.29
CA TYR A 10 0.99 -4.60 11.43
C TYR A 10 -0.17 -3.96 12.17
N TYR A 11 -0.84 -3.06 11.49
CA TYR A 11 -2.05 -2.40 11.98
C TYR A 11 -3.14 -2.56 10.95
N ARG A 12 -4.35 -2.88 11.40
CA ARG A 12 -5.50 -3.08 10.54
C ARG A 12 -6.56 -2.04 10.84
N LEU A 13 -7.13 -1.50 9.78
CA LEU A 13 -8.31 -0.66 9.87
C LEU A 13 -9.50 -1.46 9.38
N ILE A 14 -10.55 -1.48 10.16
CA ILE A 14 -11.76 -2.25 9.85
C ILE A 14 -12.80 -1.33 9.25
N ASN A 15 -13.45 -1.80 8.19
CA ASN A 15 -14.58 -1.12 7.61
C ASN A 15 -15.77 -1.25 8.56
N GLN A 16 -16.27 -0.13 9.06
CA GLN A 16 -17.33 -0.13 10.05
C GLN A 16 -18.65 -0.69 9.51
N LYS A 17 -18.87 -0.58 8.21
CA LYS A 17 -20.11 -1.06 7.60
C LYS A 17 -20.12 -2.56 7.39
N THR A 18 -18.98 -3.11 7.00
CA THR A 18 -18.91 -4.53 6.62
C THR A 18 -18.28 -5.40 7.69
N GLY A 19 -17.55 -4.80 8.65
CA GLY A 19 -16.77 -5.55 9.62
C GLY A 19 -15.53 -6.20 9.05
N LYS A 20 -15.24 -5.98 7.77
CA LYS A 20 -14.08 -6.56 7.10
C LYS A 20 -12.89 -5.63 7.17
N VAL A 21 -11.70 -6.20 7.02
CA VAL A 21 -10.46 -5.41 6.98
C VAL A 21 -10.49 -4.53 5.74
N LYS A 22 -10.18 -3.26 5.93
CA LYS A 22 -10.11 -2.28 4.86
C LYS A 22 -8.67 -2.00 4.45
N ILE A 23 -7.78 -1.86 5.44
CA ILE A 23 -6.38 -1.51 5.20
C ILE A 23 -5.52 -2.30 6.17
N VAL A 24 -4.38 -2.80 5.67
CA VAL A 24 -3.33 -3.35 6.51
C VAL A 24 -2.07 -2.55 6.20
N LYS A 25 -1.45 -1.99 7.24
CA LYS A 25 -0.20 -1.26 7.12
C LYS A 25 0.82 -1.84 8.08
N HIS A 26 2.06 -1.78 7.68
CA HIS A 26 3.17 -2.16 8.55
C HIS A 26 3.97 -0.92 8.94
N TYR A 27 4.31 -0.82 10.21
CA TYR A 27 5.08 0.30 10.76
C TYR A 27 6.38 -0.20 11.36
N LYS A 28 7.38 0.64 11.27
CA LYS A 28 8.66 0.44 11.95
C LYS A 28 9.07 1.77 12.56
N ASN A 29 9.16 1.79 13.89
CA ASN A 29 9.51 3.01 14.64
C ASN A 29 8.62 4.21 14.27
N GLY A 30 7.32 3.95 14.12
CA GLY A 30 6.35 4.99 13.83
C GLY A 30 6.24 5.39 12.37
N ILE A 31 7.04 4.76 11.51
CA ILE A 31 7.11 5.10 10.09
C ILE A 31 6.55 3.93 9.27
N VAL A 32 5.74 4.24 8.27
CA VAL A 32 5.22 3.22 7.36
C VAL A 32 6.40 2.54 6.67
N HIS A 33 6.45 1.21 6.77
CA HIS A 33 7.54 0.41 6.27
C HIS A 33 7.05 -1.02 6.09
N GLY A 34 7.32 -1.63 4.93
CA GLY A 34 6.84 -2.97 4.66
C GLY A 34 5.55 -2.97 3.87
N LYS A 35 4.79 -4.04 3.96
CA LYS A 35 3.63 -4.26 3.11
C LYS A 35 2.48 -3.32 3.42
N LEU A 36 1.77 -2.95 2.35
CA LEU A 36 0.53 -2.21 2.41
C LEU A 36 -0.50 -3.00 1.61
N LEU A 37 -1.70 -3.15 2.19
CA LEU A 37 -2.82 -3.79 1.53
C LEU A 37 -4.06 -2.94 1.74
N TYR A 38 -4.75 -2.62 0.65
CA TYR A 38 -6.09 -2.05 0.68
C TYR A 38 -7.05 -3.10 0.14
N TYR A 39 -8.24 -3.15 0.71
CA TYR A 39 -9.28 -4.07 0.29
C TYR A 39 -10.52 -3.33 -0.18
N TRP A 40 -11.18 -3.87 -1.18
CA TRP A 40 -12.51 -3.47 -1.55
C TRP A 40 -13.51 -3.91 -0.46
N ASP A 41 -14.69 -3.32 -0.46
CA ASP A 41 -15.71 -3.68 0.52
C ASP A 41 -16.12 -5.16 0.43
N ASN A 42 -15.95 -5.77 -0.74
CA ASN A 42 -16.25 -7.19 -0.90
C ASN A 42 -15.14 -8.12 -0.39
N GLY A 43 -14.07 -7.56 0.16
CA GLY A 43 -12.96 -8.34 0.72
C GLY A 43 -11.85 -8.67 -0.26
N GLN A 44 -12.00 -8.31 -1.53
CA GLN A 44 -10.94 -8.54 -2.50
C GLN A 44 -9.88 -7.45 -2.42
N VAL A 45 -8.66 -7.80 -2.77
CA VAL A 45 -7.55 -6.85 -2.75
C VAL A 45 -7.80 -5.75 -3.77
N HIS A 46 -7.65 -4.51 -3.34
CA HIS A 46 -7.73 -3.33 -4.17
C HIS A 46 -6.32 -2.87 -4.58
N LEU A 47 -5.42 -2.80 -3.62
CA LEU A 47 -4.07 -2.30 -3.83
C LEU A 47 -3.11 -3.08 -2.96
N ILE A 48 -2.00 -3.49 -3.54
CA ILE A 48 -0.92 -4.12 -2.78
C ILE A 48 0.40 -3.46 -3.17
N GLY A 49 1.21 -3.18 -2.15
CA GLY A 49 2.50 -2.56 -2.39
C GLY A 49 3.41 -2.70 -1.19
N GLN A 50 4.48 -1.97 -1.23
CA GLN A 50 5.50 -2.03 -0.19
C GLN A 50 6.14 -0.67 -0.01
N TYR A 51 6.35 -0.31 1.25
CA TYR A 51 7.05 0.91 1.63
C TYR A 51 8.39 0.57 2.25
N GLU A 52 9.34 1.44 2.03
CA GLU A 52 10.60 1.43 2.73
C GLU A 52 10.91 2.85 3.15
N GLN A 53 10.93 3.10 4.45
CA GLN A 53 11.18 4.43 5.00
C GLN A 53 10.23 5.48 4.40
N MET A 54 8.92 5.17 4.40
CA MET A 54 7.86 6.04 3.88
C MET A 54 7.88 6.24 2.37
N ARG A 55 8.73 5.52 1.65
CA ARG A 55 8.82 5.63 0.18
C ARG A 55 8.29 4.36 -0.44
N ARG A 56 7.57 4.50 -1.54
CA ARG A 56 7.10 3.33 -2.29
C ARG A 56 8.30 2.64 -2.94
N VAL A 57 8.35 1.33 -2.79
CA VAL A 57 9.38 0.50 -3.45
C VAL A 57 8.71 -0.74 -4.02
N GLY A 58 9.41 -1.38 -4.95
CA GLY A 58 8.94 -2.62 -5.52
C GLY A 58 7.78 -2.44 -6.47
N ILE A 59 7.07 -3.52 -6.69
CA ILE A 59 5.94 -3.56 -7.62
C ILE A 59 4.66 -3.26 -6.85
N TRP A 60 3.90 -2.29 -7.35
CA TRP A 60 2.59 -1.93 -6.81
C TRP A 60 1.53 -2.37 -7.80
N LYS A 61 0.51 -3.03 -7.31
CA LYS A 61 -0.56 -3.56 -8.16
C LYS A 61 -1.91 -3.06 -7.68
N THR A 62 -2.71 -2.62 -8.63
CA THR A 62 -4.09 -2.19 -8.38
C THR A 62 -5.02 -3.14 -9.09
N TYR A 63 -6.05 -3.57 -8.38
CA TYR A 63 -7.06 -4.50 -8.89
C TYR A 63 -8.43 -3.86 -8.85
N ASP A 64 -9.29 -4.23 -9.79
CA ASP A 64 -10.69 -3.83 -9.70
C ASP A 64 -11.43 -4.70 -8.68
N SER A 65 -12.70 -4.38 -8.47
CA SER A 65 -13.49 -5.06 -7.42
C SER A 65 -13.84 -6.51 -7.77
N THR A 66 -13.57 -6.95 -8.98
CA THR A 66 -13.79 -8.33 -9.40
C THR A 66 -12.48 -9.14 -9.43
N GLY A 67 -11.35 -8.51 -9.08
CA GLY A 67 -10.09 -9.21 -8.97
C GLY A 67 -9.17 -9.09 -10.18
N ASN A 68 -9.55 -8.29 -11.16
CA ASN A 68 -8.71 -8.09 -12.34
C ASN A 68 -7.64 -7.05 -12.09
N LEU A 69 -6.41 -7.35 -12.50
CA LEU A 69 -5.31 -6.39 -12.41
C LEU A 69 -5.54 -5.28 -13.44
N ILE A 70 -5.55 -4.03 -12.97
CA ILE A 70 -5.78 -2.88 -13.84
C ILE A 70 -4.60 -1.94 -13.93
N LEU A 71 -3.64 -2.03 -12.99
CA LEU A 71 -2.47 -1.18 -13.00
C LEU A 71 -1.33 -1.85 -12.27
N GLU A 72 -0.16 -1.80 -12.86
CA GLU A 72 1.06 -2.27 -12.23
C GLU A 72 2.13 -1.21 -12.38
N GLU A 73 2.75 -0.84 -11.25
CA GLU A 73 3.78 0.20 -11.22
C GLU A 73 5.03 -0.36 -10.58
N ASN A 74 6.19 -0.02 -11.15
CA ASN A 74 7.47 -0.46 -10.62
C ASN A 74 8.22 0.72 -10.03
N TYR A 75 8.44 0.69 -8.72
CA TYR A 75 9.15 1.73 -7.99
C TYR A 75 10.59 1.35 -7.64
N ASN A 76 11.10 0.29 -8.24
CA ASN A 76 12.47 -0.16 -7.99
C ASN A 76 13.51 0.69 -8.69
N THR A 77 13.12 1.49 -9.67
CA THR A 77 14.06 2.34 -10.38
C THR A 77 14.44 3.52 -9.49
N HIS A 78 15.66 3.99 -9.65
CA HIS A 78 16.16 5.16 -8.92
C HIS A 78 16.19 6.40 -9.79
N ASP A 79 15.82 6.27 -11.06
CA ASP A 79 15.82 7.37 -12.00
C ASP A 79 14.45 8.02 -12.00
N PRO A 80 14.35 9.28 -11.55
CA PRO A 80 13.08 9.99 -11.55
C PRO A 80 12.41 10.06 -12.91
N LYS A 81 13.21 10.09 -13.98
CA LYS A 81 12.67 10.11 -15.33
C LYS A 81 11.93 8.83 -15.67
N GLU A 82 12.49 7.69 -15.27
CA GLU A 82 11.82 6.41 -15.48
C GLU A 82 10.54 6.32 -14.69
N THR A 83 10.57 6.80 -13.46
CA THR A 83 9.38 6.82 -12.62
C THR A 83 8.29 7.65 -13.28
N ASN A 84 8.64 8.80 -13.83
CA ASN A 84 7.68 9.65 -14.52
C ASN A 84 7.09 8.95 -15.72
N GLN A 85 7.89 8.18 -16.44
CA GLN A 85 7.40 7.45 -17.60
C GLN A 85 6.34 6.42 -17.22
N LEU A 86 6.46 5.82 -16.05
CA LEU A 86 5.48 4.85 -15.60
C LEU A 86 4.09 5.45 -15.48
N PHE A 87 4.01 6.72 -15.12
CA PHE A 87 2.73 7.39 -15.01
C PHE A 87 2.08 7.68 -16.34
N LEU A 88 2.84 7.58 -17.42
CA LEU A 88 2.34 7.84 -18.76
C LEU A 88 1.85 6.57 -19.45
N LEU A 89 2.04 5.42 -18.82
CA LEU A 89 1.58 4.17 -19.41
C LEU A 89 0.07 4.11 -19.38
N PRO A 90 -0.55 3.61 -20.45
CA PRO A 90 -1.98 3.44 -20.45
C PRO A 90 -2.38 2.37 -19.44
N ILE A 91 -3.53 2.56 -18.90
CA ILE A 91 -4.09 1.63 -17.95
C ILE A 91 -5.09 0.71 -18.64
#